data_ba4727e6a9f27abc2625dd64ce2a91c6
#
_entry.id   ba4727e6a9f27abc2625dd64ce2a91c6
#
_cell.length_a   1.000
_cell.length_b   1.000
_cell.length_c   1.000
_cell.angle_alpha   90.00
_cell.angle_beta   90.00
_cell.angle_gamma   90.00
#
_symmetry.space_group_name_H-M   'P 1'
#
loop_
_entity.id
_entity.type
_entity.pdbx_description
1 polymer ?
#
loop_
_entity_poly.entity_id
_entity_poly.type
_entity_poly.pdbx_seq_one_letter_code
_entity_poly.pdbx_strand_id
1 'polypeptide(L)'
;DQVIAVNFFNQPYLADKIEVQQTVAIFGKWDKAKGSLTGMKLLAQVEDDLQPVYRVTQGVSQNSLVKLIKIAFDQGLDQLLEENLPHILRERYQLMSRSQAVQAMHFPKDLAEYKQALRRVKFEELLFFQLQLQVLKEENHDASQGISLAWNPEKLAERKKQLPFELTQ
;
A
#
# COMPACT_ATOMS: atom_id res chain seq x y z
N ASP A 1 2.08 37.52 -0.54
CA ASP A 1 3.16 36.91 -1.35
C ASP A 1 4.38 36.73 -0.45
N GLN A 2 4.91 35.55 -0.40
CA GLN A 2 6.05 35.21 0.42
C GLN A 2 7.24 34.84 -0.50
N VAL A 3 8.37 35.47 -0.28
CA VAL A 3 9.59 35.16 -1.03
C VAL A 3 10.34 34.04 -0.32
N ILE A 4 10.59 32.95 -1.01
CA ILE A 4 11.26 31.75 -0.47
C ILE A 4 12.55 31.52 -1.27
N ALA A 5 13.67 31.39 -0.58
CA ALA A 5 14.92 30.99 -1.20
C ALA A 5 14.93 29.48 -1.47
N VAL A 6 15.23 29.10 -2.71
CA VAL A 6 15.36 27.69 -3.10
C VAL A 6 16.80 27.40 -3.53
N ASN A 7 17.44 26.45 -2.86
CA ASN A 7 18.81 26.05 -3.13
C ASN A 7 18.86 24.67 -3.79
N PHE A 8 19.46 24.59 -4.99
CA PHE A 8 19.73 23.32 -5.66
C PHE A 8 21.22 22.99 -5.55
N PHE A 9 21.56 21.81 -5.06
CA PHE A 9 22.94 21.34 -4.95
C PHE A 9 23.30 20.45 -6.14
N ASN A 10 24.47 20.68 -6.74
CA ASN A 10 25.00 19.92 -7.88
C ASN A 10 24.08 19.86 -9.12
N GLN A 11 23.29 20.91 -9.36
CA GLN A 11 22.36 20.97 -10.48
C GLN A 11 22.49 22.29 -11.25
N PRO A 12 23.71 22.65 -11.75
CA PRO A 12 23.93 23.94 -12.45
C PRO A 12 23.09 24.06 -13.73
N TYR A 13 22.72 22.92 -14.35
CA TYR A 13 21.91 22.90 -15.57
C TYR A 13 20.48 23.42 -15.38
N LEU A 14 20.03 23.62 -14.14
CA LEU A 14 18.70 24.19 -13.86
C LEU A 14 18.68 25.72 -14.14
N ALA A 15 19.82 26.39 -14.08
CA ALA A 15 19.91 27.83 -14.39
C ALA A 15 19.48 28.12 -15.84
N ASP A 16 19.75 27.19 -16.75
CA ASP A 16 19.39 27.34 -18.18
C ASP A 16 17.94 26.90 -18.48
N LYS A 17 17.26 26.29 -17.47
CA LYS A 17 15.90 25.73 -17.63
C LYS A 17 14.82 26.55 -16.96
N ILE A 18 15.18 27.52 -16.13
CA ILE A 18 14.23 28.33 -15.38
C ILE A 18 14.34 29.76 -15.85
N GLU A 19 13.26 30.29 -16.37
CA GLU A 19 13.17 31.68 -16.82
C GLU A 19 12.58 32.57 -15.71
N VAL A 20 12.96 33.85 -15.76
CA VAL A 20 12.41 34.84 -14.82
C VAL A 20 10.91 35.00 -15.06
N GLN A 21 10.11 35.02 -13.97
CA GLN A 21 8.65 35.04 -13.97
C GLN A 21 7.98 33.72 -14.41
N GLN A 22 8.72 32.65 -14.57
CA GLN A 22 8.15 31.34 -14.83
C GLN A 22 7.55 30.74 -13.56
N THR A 23 6.35 30.18 -13.66
CA THR A 23 5.78 29.37 -12.58
C THR A 23 6.40 27.98 -12.63
N VAL A 24 7.03 27.56 -11.55
CA VAL A 24 7.69 26.26 -11.44
C VAL A 24 7.23 25.53 -10.19
N ALA A 25 7.11 24.21 -10.31
CA ALA A 25 6.88 23.35 -9.16
C ALA A 25 8.20 22.71 -8.72
N ILE A 26 8.51 22.78 -7.44
CA ILE A 26 9.76 22.28 -6.90
C ILE A 26 9.47 21.28 -5.78
N PHE A 27 9.97 20.08 -5.94
CA PHE A 27 10.00 19.09 -4.87
C PHE A 27 11.30 19.24 -4.08
N GLY A 28 11.19 19.33 -2.74
CA GLY A 28 12.37 19.54 -1.91
C GLY A 28 12.11 19.41 -0.42
N LYS A 29 13.15 19.57 0.38
CA LYS A 29 13.10 19.53 1.84
C LYS A 29 13.05 20.95 2.39
N TRP A 30 12.03 21.25 3.19
CA TRP A 30 11.89 22.54 3.86
C TRP A 30 12.81 22.61 5.10
N ASP A 31 13.65 23.62 5.17
CA ASP A 31 14.48 23.96 6.33
C ASP A 31 13.77 25.05 7.14
N LYS A 32 13.16 24.67 8.25
CA LYS A 32 12.44 25.60 9.13
C LYS A 32 13.34 26.65 9.77
N ALA A 33 14.61 26.29 10.05
CA ALA A 33 15.54 27.19 10.74
C ALA A 33 16.03 28.31 9.80
N LYS A 34 16.18 28.01 8.49
CA LYS A 34 16.67 28.96 7.49
C LYS A 34 15.57 29.61 6.69
N GLY A 35 14.32 29.16 6.80
CA GLY A 35 13.20 29.62 5.99
C GLY A 35 13.44 29.40 4.48
N SER A 36 14.16 28.32 4.11
CA SER A 36 14.55 28.03 2.74
C SER A 36 14.21 26.62 2.33
N LEU A 37 14.05 26.38 1.03
CA LEU A 37 13.78 25.06 0.46
C LEU A 37 15.07 24.50 -0.19
N THR A 38 15.48 23.31 0.20
CA THR A 38 16.50 22.56 -0.55
C THR A 38 15.78 21.79 -1.66
N GLY A 39 15.91 22.28 -2.92
CA GLY A 39 15.32 21.69 -4.09
C GLY A 39 16.00 20.36 -4.45
N MET A 40 15.22 19.31 -4.56
CA MET A 40 15.68 17.98 -4.98
C MET A 40 15.35 17.71 -6.46
N LYS A 41 14.20 18.22 -6.92
CA LYS A 41 13.73 18.01 -8.28
C LYS A 41 12.88 19.21 -8.74
N LEU A 42 13.13 19.68 -9.95
CA LEU A 42 12.23 20.59 -10.66
C LEU A 42 11.17 19.74 -11.36
N LEU A 43 9.91 20.02 -11.11
CA LEU A 43 8.78 19.39 -11.77
C LEU A 43 8.39 20.21 -13.00
N ALA A 44 8.16 19.55 -14.12
CA ALA A 44 7.88 20.25 -15.40
C ALA A 44 6.54 20.98 -15.39
N GLN A 45 5.59 20.50 -14.61
CA GLN A 45 4.28 21.10 -14.36
C GLN A 45 3.85 20.80 -12.93
N VAL A 46 2.95 21.61 -12.37
CA VAL A 46 2.17 21.28 -11.18
C VAL A 46 1.12 20.29 -11.66
N GLU A 47 1.52 19.04 -11.85
CA GLU A 47 0.56 17.97 -12.06
C GLU A 47 -0.03 17.63 -10.70
N ASP A 48 -1.33 17.85 -10.54
CA ASP A 48 -2.11 17.35 -9.38
C ASP A 48 -2.17 15.80 -9.38
N ASP A 49 -1.47 15.19 -10.33
CA ASP A 49 -1.47 13.75 -10.53
C ASP A 49 -0.59 13.04 -9.50
N LEU A 50 -1.18 12.03 -8.88
CA LEU A 50 -0.46 11.11 -8.00
C LEU A 50 0.59 10.35 -8.82
N GLN A 51 1.87 10.60 -8.55
CA GLN A 51 2.96 9.91 -9.23
C GLN A 51 3.45 8.72 -8.41
N PRO A 52 3.67 7.55 -9.06
CA PRO A 52 4.19 6.38 -8.37
C PRO A 52 5.65 6.59 -7.95
N VAL A 53 5.98 6.17 -6.74
CA VAL A 53 7.36 6.18 -6.23
C VAL A 53 7.80 4.74 -5.98
N TYR A 54 8.77 4.27 -6.76
CA TYR A 54 9.31 2.92 -6.65
C TYR A 54 10.64 2.92 -5.90
N ARG A 55 10.86 1.87 -5.12
CA ARG A 55 12.19 1.58 -4.59
C ARG A 55 13.05 1.04 -5.74
N VAL A 56 14.14 1.73 -6.01
CA VAL A 56 15.06 1.35 -7.08
C VAL A 56 16.37 0.82 -6.49
N THR A 57 17.01 -0.09 -7.21
CA THR A 57 18.35 -0.61 -6.92
C THR A 57 19.39 0.09 -7.78
N GLN A 58 20.66 -0.11 -7.46
CA GLN A 58 21.77 0.47 -8.21
C GLN A 58 21.68 0.10 -9.70
N GLY A 59 21.79 1.06 -10.57
CA GLY A 59 21.73 0.88 -12.03
C GLY A 59 20.34 1.05 -12.65
N VAL A 60 19.27 1.15 -11.86
CA VAL A 60 17.91 1.39 -12.36
C VAL A 60 17.39 2.74 -11.88
N SER A 61 16.96 3.59 -12.80
CA SER A 61 16.37 4.87 -12.42
C SER A 61 14.87 4.75 -12.18
N GLN A 62 14.34 5.58 -11.26
CA GLN A 62 12.89 5.73 -11.02
C GLN A 62 12.13 5.99 -12.34
N ASN A 63 12.62 6.90 -13.16
CA ASN A 63 11.97 7.27 -14.41
C ASN A 63 11.95 6.11 -15.43
N SER A 64 13.01 5.29 -15.46
CA SER A 64 13.04 4.10 -16.33
C SER A 64 11.98 3.08 -15.91
N LEU A 65 11.82 2.85 -14.61
CA LEU A 65 10.80 1.95 -14.07
C LEU A 65 9.39 2.45 -14.37
N VAL A 66 9.10 3.72 -14.14
CA VAL A 66 7.81 4.33 -14.48
C VAL A 66 7.49 4.16 -15.97
N LYS A 67 8.46 4.42 -16.85
CA LYS A 67 8.28 4.26 -18.30
C LYS A 67 7.99 2.80 -18.69
N LEU A 68 8.74 1.86 -18.14
CA LEU A 68 8.55 0.43 -18.42
C LEU A 68 7.16 -0.06 -17.99
N ILE A 69 6.72 0.33 -16.78
CA ILE A 69 5.40 -0.06 -16.28
C ILE A 69 4.30 0.59 -17.14
N LYS A 70 4.48 1.86 -17.54
CA LYS A 70 3.53 2.53 -18.43
C LYS A 70 3.42 1.80 -19.78
N ILE A 71 4.53 1.44 -20.40
CA ILE A 71 4.54 0.66 -21.65
C ILE A 71 3.81 -0.67 -21.46
N ALA A 72 4.02 -1.36 -20.33
CA ALA A 72 3.33 -2.62 -20.04
C ALA A 72 1.80 -2.45 -20.01
N PHE A 73 1.29 -1.39 -19.37
CA PHE A 73 -0.14 -1.08 -19.39
C PHE A 73 -0.64 -0.66 -20.77
N ASP A 74 0.11 0.17 -21.50
CA ASP A 74 -0.23 0.60 -22.85
C ASP A 74 -0.34 -0.60 -23.83
N GLN A 75 0.40 -1.67 -23.56
CA GLN A 75 0.33 -2.95 -24.30
C GLN A 75 -0.73 -3.91 -23.76
N GLY A 76 -1.49 -3.54 -22.76
CA GLY A 76 -2.57 -4.34 -22.19
C GLY A 76 -2.10 -5.55 -21.39
N LEU A 77 -0.86 -5.55 -20.86
CA LEU A 77 -0.36 -6.66 -20.05
C LEU A 77 -1.10 -6.84 -18.72
N ASP A 78 -1.78 -5.80 -18.23
CA ASP A 78 -2.67 -5.88 -17.08
C ASP A 78 -3.89 -6.77 -17.33
N GLN A 79 -4.33 -6.92 -18.59
CA GLN A 79 -5.44 -7.79 -18.98
C GLN A 79 -5.08 -9.28 -18.87
N LEU A 80 -3.79 -9.62 -18.83
CA LEU A 80 -3.30 -10.98 -18.60
C LEU A 80 -3.40 -11.38 -17.12
N LEU A 81 -3.70 -10.45 -16.22
CA LEU A 81 -3.88 -10.73 -14.80
C LEU A 81 -5.20 -11.45 -14.59
N GLU A 82 -5.12 -12.72 -14.23
CA GLU A 82 -6.31 -13.51 -13.90
C GLU A 82 -7.01 -12.92 -12.66
N GLU A 83 -8.34 -12.82 -12.73
CA GLU A 83 -9.16 -12.40 -11.59
C GLU A 83 -9.25 -13.53 -10.58
N ASN A 84 -8.77 -13.28 -9.37
CA ASN A 84 -8.70 -14.27 -8.30
C ASN A 84 -9.82 -14.14 -7.25
N LEU A 85 -10.65 -13.09 -7.33
CA LEU A 85 -11.84 -12.97 -6.49
C LEU A 85 -13.10 -13.40 -7.25
N PRO A 86 -13.95 -14.27 -6.67
CA PRO A 86 -15.25 -14.60 -7.24
C PRO A 86 -16.07 -13.35 -7.52
N HIS A 87 -16.80 -13.35 -8.65
CA HIS A 87 -17.64 -12.23 -9.08
C HIS A 87 -18.62 -11.79 -7.97
N ILE A 88 -19.22 -12.76 -7.27
CA ILE A 88 -20.18 -12.48 -6.18
C ILE A 88 -19.57 -11.67 -5.03
N LEU A 89 -18.28 -11.88 -4.72
CA LEU A 89 -17.60 -11.10 -3.70
C LEU A 89 -17.30 -9.69 -4.21
N ARG A 90 -16.88 -9.57 -5.46
CA ARG A 90 -16.59 -8.26 -6.07
C ARG A 90 -17.84 -7.38 -6.10
N GLU A 91 -18.99 -7.94 -6.49
CA GLU A 91 -20.26 -7.22 -6.49
C GLU A 91 -20.72 -6.85 -5.08
N ARG A 92 -20.75 -7.83 -4.17
CA ARG A 92 -21.21 -7.60 -2.78
C ARG A 92 -20.42 -6.50 -2.08
N TYR A 93 -19.12 -6.46 -2.28
CA TYR A 93 -18.23 -5.50 -1.64
C TYR A 93 -17.84 -4.32 -2.53
N GLN A 94 -18.42 -4.21 -3.72
CA GLN A 94 -18.14 -3.15 -4.69
C GLN A 94 -16.64 -2.96 -4.92
N LEU A 95 -15.95 -4.05 -5.26
CA LEU A 95 -14.52 -4.06 -5.49
C LEU A 95 -14.20 -3.95 -6.98
N MET A 96 -13.17 -3.20 -7.31
CA MET A 96 -12.61 -3.13 -8.66
C MET A 96 -12.15 -4.51 -9.13
N SER A 97 -12.05 -4.73 -10.45
CA SER A 97 -11.35 -5.90 -10.99
C SER A 97 -9.86 -5.84 -10.63
N ARG A 98 -9.17 -6.98 -10.72
CA ARG A 98 -7.74 -7.05 -10.42
C ARG A 98 -6.92 -6.18 -11.35
N SER A 99 -7.17 -6.24 -12.66
CA SER A 99 -6.52 -5.40 -13.66
C SER A 99 -6.70 -3.90 -13.35
N GLN A 100 -7.94 -3.45 -13.14
CA GLN A 100 -8.23 -2.06 -12.78
C GLN A 100 -7.53 -1.62 -11.50
N ALA A 101 -7.52 -2.48 -10.47
CA ALA A 101 -6.88 -2.14 -9.21
C ALA A 101 -5.36 -2.03 -9.35
N VAL A 102 -4.72 -2.93 -10.08
CA VAL A 102 -3.27 -2.87 -10.34
C VAL A 102 -2.93 -1.61 -11.13
N GLN A 103 -3.69 -1.29 -12.17
CA GLN A 103 -3.48 -0.07 -12.94
C GLN A 103 -3.63 1.19 -12.07
N ALA A 104 -4.70 1.28 -11.27
CA ALA A 104 -4.96 2.42 -10.41
C ALA A 104 -4.00 2.53 -9.21
N MET A 105 -3.36 1.44 -8.79
CA MET A 105 -2.27 1.49 -7.80
C MET A 105 -1.00 2.12 -8.36
N HIS A 106 -0.76 1.99 -9.65
CA HIS A 106 0.41 2.56 -10.32
C HIS A 106 0.16 3.96 -10.88
N PHE A 107 -0.98 4.16 -11.54
CA PHE A 107 -1.33 5.41 -12.23
C PHE A 107 -2.80 5.75 -11.97
N PRO A 108 -3.16 6.14 -10.74
CA PRO A 108 -4.52 6.55 -10.42
C PRO A 108 -4.86 7.88 -11.07
N LYS A 109 -6.09 8.05 -11.52
CA LYS A 109 -6.60 9.33 -12.04
C LYS A 109 -6.77 10.38 -10.95
N ASP A 110 -7.14 9.90 -9.76
CA ASP A 110 -7.35 10.73 -8.58
C ASP A 110 -7.17 9.93 -7.28
N LEU A 111 -7.24 10.63 -6.14
CA LEU A 111 -7.12 10.04 -4.82
C LEU A 111 -8.28 9.06 -4.50
N ALA A 112 -9.46 9.26 -5.08
CA ALA A 112 -10.62 8.39 -4.84
C ALA A 112 -10.39 7.04 -5.52
N GLU A 113 -9.95 7.03 -6.77
CA GLU A 113 -9.59 5.80 -7.50
C GLU A 113 -8.46 5.04 -6.80
N TYR A 114 -7.42 5.75 -6.35
CA TYR A 114 -6.34 5.14 -5.55
C TYR A 114 -6.86 4.45 -4.29
N LYS A 115 -7.76 5.10 -3.54
CA LYS A 115 -8.35 4.52 -2.33
C LYS A 115 -9.18 3.27 -2.63
N GLN A 116 -9.92 3.25 -3.74
CA GLN A 116 -10.68 2.08 -4.18
C GLN A 116 -9.75 0.93 -4.57
N ALA A 117 -8.69 1.20 -5.32
CA ALA A 117 -7.68 0.23 -5.68
C ALA A 117 -7.00 -0.36 -4.41
N LEU A 118 -6.58 0.50 -3.50
CA LEU A 118 -5.97 0.10 -2.23
C LEU A 118 -6.93 -0.77 -1.38
N ARG A 119 -8.22 -0.43 -1.37
CA ARG A 119 -9.26 -1.24 -0.70
C ARG A 119 -9.35 -2.63 -1.31
N ARG A 120 -9.31 -2.73 -2.64
CA ARG A 120 -9.35 -4.00 -3.36
C ARG A 120 -8.13 -4.88 -3.03
N VAL A 121 -6.94 -4.31 -3.06
CA VAL A 121 -5.70 -5.02 -2.75
C VAL A 121 -5.70 -5.51 -1.30
N LYS A 122 -6.04 -4.65 -0.34
CA LYS A 122 -6.15 -5.03 1.07
C LYS A 122 -7.16 -6.14 1.31
N PHE A 123 -8.31 -6.06 0.65
CA PHE A 123 -9.35 -7.10 0.76
C PHE A 123 -8.83 -8.45 0.28
N GLU A 124 -8.17 -8.47 -0.88
CA GLU A 124 -7.59 -9.68 -1.46
C GLU A 124 -6.54 -10.29 -0.53
N GLU A 125 -5.56 -9.49 -0.08
CA GLU A 125 -4.50 -9.96 0.80
C GLU A 125 -5.05 -10.53 2.11
N LEU A 126 -5.98 -9.82 2.75
CA LEU A 126 -6.59 -10.28 3.99
C LEU A 126 -7.45 -11.53 3.80
N LEU A 127 -8.17 -11.64 2.69
CA LEU A 127 -8.96 -12.83 2.38
C LEU A 127 -8.05 -14.05 2.22
N PHE A 128 -7.00 -13.95 1.42
CA PHE A 128 -6.06 -15.05 1.23
C PHE A 128 -5.34 -15.42 2.53
N PHE A 129 -4.95 -14.44 3.31
CA PHE A 129 -4.36 -14.69 4.62
C PHE A 129 -5.32 -15.46 5.54
N GLN A 130 -6.60 -15.08 5.59
CA GLN A 130 -7.61 -15.78 6.39
C GLN A 130 -7.86 -17.21 5.89
N LEU A 131 -7.90 -17.39 4.56
CA LEU A 131 -8.04 -18.73 3.98
C LEU A 131 -6.85 -19.63 4.32
N GLN A 132 -5.63 -19.11 4.25
CA GLN A 132 -4.43 -19.85 4.66
C GLN A 132 -4.47 -20.26 6.12
N LEU A 133 -4.89 -19.35 7.02
CA LEU A 133 -5.05 -19.68 8.45
C LEU A 133 -6.12 -20.74 8.66
N GLN A 134 -7.19 -20.73 7.89
CA GLN A 134 -8.26 -21.72 7.99
C GLN A 134 -7.77 -23.11 7.57
N VAL A 135 -7.04 -23.19 6.46
CA VAL A 135 -6.42 -24.45 6.00
C VAL A 135 -5.46 -25.00 7.06
N LEU A 136 -4.55 -24.16 7.58
CA LEU A 136 -3.62 -24.56 8.63
C LEU A 136 -4.35 -25.03 9.91
N LYS A 137 -5.47 -24.41 10.26
CA LYS A 137 -6.29 -24.81 11.40
C LYS A 137 -6.90 -26.18 11.18
N GLU A 138 -7.43 -26.45 9.99
CA GLU A 138 -8.00 -27.75 9.64
C GLU A 138 -6.94 -28.85 9.66
N GLU A 139 -5.80 -28.62 9.01
CA GLU A 139 -4.66 -29.56 9.03
C GLU A 139 -4.18 -29.88 10.44
N ASN A 140 -4.05 -28.88 11.31
CA ASN A 140 -3.67 -29.09 12.71
C ASN A 140 -4.73 -29.79 13.52
N HIS A 141 -6.02 -29.57 13.23
CA HIS A 141 -7.11 -30.24 13.91
C HIS A 141 -7.14 -31.73 13.56
N ASP A 142 -6.91 -32.09 12.30
CA ASP A 142 -6.87 -33.48 11.85
C ASP A 142 -5.60 -34.20 12.35
N ALA A 143 -4.48 -33.49 12.50
CA ALA A 143 -3.23 -34.03 13.02
C ALA A 143 -3.21 -34.18 14.56
N SER A 144 -4.01 -33.41 15.29
CA SER A 144 -4.07 -33.45 16.74
C SER A 144 -5.14 -34.45 17.21
N GLN A 145 -4.75 -35.70 17.43
CA GLN A 145 -5.51 -36.55 18.36
C GLN A 145 -5.40 -35.91 19.73
N GLY A 146 -6.40 -35.10 20.10
CA GLY A 146 -6.44 -34.44 21.40
C GLY A 146 -6.29 -35.45 22.51
N ILE A 147 -5.44 -35.19 23.51
CA ILE A 147 -5.35 -35.99 24.70
C ILE A 147 -6.68 -35.85 25.42
N SER A 148 -7.42 -36.98 25.54
CA SER A 148 -8.65 -37.03 26.35
C SER A 148 -8.28 -36.82 27.81
N LEU A 149 -8.53 -35.63 28.32
CA LEU A 149 -8.37 -35.33 29.75
C LEU A 149 -9.65 -35.75 30.47
N ALA A 150 -9.61 -36.92 31.13
CA ALA A 150 -10.66 -37.30 32.06
C ALA A 150 -10.60 -36.33 33.27
N TRP A 151 -11.63 -35.52 33.44
CA TRP A 151 -11.74 -34.61 34.57
C TRP A 151 -12.87 -35.02 35.52
N ASN A 152 -12.60 -34.80 36.82
CA ASN A 152 -13.59 -35.10 37.85
C ASN A 152 -14.32 -33.81 38.21
N PRO A 153 -15.67 -33.73 38.02
CA PRO A 153 -16.46 -32.54 38.31
C PRO A 153 -16.32 -32.04 39.74
N GLU A 154 -16.21 -32.94 40.70
CA GLU A 154 -16.11 -32.62 42.13
C GLU A 154 -14.77 -31.91 42.43
N LYS A 155 -13.67 -32.48 41.94
CA LYS A 155 -12.33 -31.84 42.07
C LYS A 155 -12.26 -30.50 41.37
N LEU A 156 -12.92 -30.34 40.23
CA LEU A 156 -12.99 -29.06 39.54
C LEU A 156 -13.75 -28.01 40.36
N ALA A 157 -14.91 -28.42 40.95
CA ALA A 157 -15.70 -27.52 41.81
C ALA A 157 -14.93 -27.08 43.07
N GLU A 158 -14.16 -28.00 43.65
CA GLU A 158 -13.32 -27.70 44.81
C GLU A 158 -12.17 -26.73 44.43
N ARG A 159 -11.52 -26.95 43.29
CA ARG A 159 -10.48 -26.04 42.79
C ARG A 159 -11.02 -24.66 42.42
N LYS A 160 -12.22 -24.58 41.84
CA LYS A 160 -12.89 -23.28 41.55
C LYS A 160 -13.13 -22.46 42.82
N LYS A 161 -13.48 -23.10 43.94
CA LYS A 161 -13.68 -22.43 45.23
C LYS A 161 -12.38 -21.86 45.82
N GLN A 162 -11.23 -22.35 45.41
CA GLN A 162 -9.91 -21.86 45.86
C GLN A 162 -9.41 -20.65 45.05
N LEU A 163 -10.07 -20.27 43.97
CA LEU A 163 -9.68 -19.11 43.20
C LEU A 163 -10.02 -17.81 43.95
N PRO A 164 -9.12 -16.81 43.94
CA PRO A 164 -9.35 -15.54 44.63
C PRO A 164 -10.27 -14.57 43.83
N PHE A 165 -10.91 -15.05 42.78
CA PHE A 165 -11.82 -14.28 41.91
C PHE A 165 -12.94 -15.18 41.38
N GLU A 166 -14.06 -14.58 40.98
CA GLU A 166 -15.17 -15.27 40.31
C GLU A 166 -14.87 -15.46 38.82
N LEU A 167 -15.18 -16.66 38.31
CA LEU A 167 -15.06 -16.96 36.90
C LEU A 167 -16.22 -16.31 36.12
N THR A 168 -15.90 -15.67 34.99
CA THR A 168 -16.91 -15.18 34.05
C THR A 168 -17.64 -16.37 33.41
N GLN A 169 -18.94 -16.16 33.13
CA GLN A 169 -19.78 -17.17 32.43
C GLN A 169 -19.36 -17.35 30.99
#